data_f2f5e3e1dc9e5d11d001568392591515
#
_entry.id   f2f5e3e1dc9e5d11d001568392591515
#
_cell.length_a   1.000
_cell.length_b   1.000
_cell.length_c   1.000
_cell.angle_alpha   90.00
_cell.angle_beta   90.00
_cell.angle_gamma   90.00
#
_symmetry.space_group_name_H-M   'P 1'
#
loop_
_entity.id
_entity.type
_entity.pdbx_description
1 polymer ?
#
loop_
_entity_poly.entity_id
_entity_poly.type
_entity_poly.pdbx_seq_one_letter_code
_entity_poly.pdbx_strand_id
1 'polypeptide(L)'
;AWNGSIGLKKILAYPDKYCAVLLDVVMPEMDGIQLLRHLRARNLTDKIPIFLITAEASDAITKEAYELGVMDVISKPIIPYIVQRRVNSVVELFQARKRLGNKVEQQQSELLAQARKVIELNQGMIEALSAAIEFRNGESGEHVRRIHDITHLLLLHTDLGAGMDEETIEN
;
A
#
# COMPACT_ATOMS: atom_id res chain seq x y z
N ALA A 1 2.59 -22.50 19.90
CA ALA A 1 1.19 -22.89 20.18
C ALA A 1 1.08 -24.41 20.14
N TRP A 2 0.20 -24.97 20.95
CA TRP A 2 -0.01 -26.43 21.03
C TRP A 2 -1.03 -26.92 19.99
N ASN A 3 -1.89 -26.04 19.49
CA ASN A 3 -2.87 -26.32 18.43
C ASN A 3 -3.11 -25.09 17.56
N GLY A 4 -3.82 -25.28 16.46
CA GLY A 4 -4.12 -24.23 15.51
C GLY A 4 -5.01 -23.11 16.07
N SER A 5 -5.95 -23.44 16.95
CA SER A 5 -6.86 -22.46 17.57
C SER A 5 -6.09 -21.43 18.43
N ILE A 6 -5.18 -21.92 19.27
CA ILE A 6 -4.29 -21.07 20.08
C ILE A 6 -3.34 -20.27 19.18
N GLY A 7 -2.81 -20.92 18.13
CA GLY A 7 -1.98 -20.25 17.13
C GLY A 7 -2.68 -19.08 16.47
N LEU A 8 -3.90 -19.30 16.00
CA LEU A 8 -4.74 -18.28 15.38
C LEU A 8 -4.99 -17.08 16.32
N LYS A 9 -5.41 -17.35 17.56
CA LYS A 9 -5.63 -16.30 18.56
C LYS A 9 -4.39 -15.43 18.79
N LYS A 10 -3.21 -16.06 18.89
CA LYS A 10 -1.94 -15.34 19.10
C LYS A 10 -1.58 -14.48 17.89
N ILE A 11 -1.72 -15.00 16.68
CA ILE A 11 -1.41 -14.27 15.45
C ILE A 11 -2.36 -13.08 15.27
N LEU A 12 -3.65 -13.28 15.52
CA LEU A 12 -4.64 -12.21 15.42
C LEU A 12 -4.46 -11.11 16.47
N ALA A 13 -4.02 -11.48 17.69
CA ALA A 13 -3.80 -10.50 18.75
C ALA A 13 -2.60 -9.57 18.46
N TYR A 14 -1.56 -10.09 17.82
CA TYR A 14 -0.31 -9.35 17.58
C TYR A 14 0.31 -9.73 16.23
N PRO A 15 -0.30 -9.38 15.09
CA PRO A 15 0.18 -9.82 13.78
C PRO A 15 1.58 -9.30 13.44
N ASP A 16 1.92 -8.09 13.86
CA ASP A 16 3.23 -7.48 13.59
C ASP A 16 4.37 -8.00 14.47
N LYS A 17 4.06 -8.83 15.48
CA LYS A 17 5.05 -9.41 16.38
C LYS A 17 5.82 -10.57 15.75
N TYR A 18 5.26 -11.21 14.72
CA TYR A 18 5.81 -12.42 14.12
C TYR A 18 6.51 -12.10 12.80
N CYS A 19 7.77 -12.49 12.70
CA CYS A 19 8.55 -12.39 11.45
C CYS A 19 8.32 -13.57 10.52
N ALA A 20 7.87 -14.72 11.04
CA ALA A 20 7.50 -15.92 10.29
C ALA A 20 6.64 -16.85 11.15
N VAL A 21 5.86 -17.71 10.51
CA VAL A 21 5.11 -18.78 11.15
C VAL A 21 5.51 -20.11 10.55
N LEU A 22 5.95 -21.03 11.42
CA LEU A 22 6.16 -22.44 11.07
C LEU A 22 4.93 -23.20 11.56
N LEU A 23 4.22 -23.81 10.65
CA LEU A 23 2.90 -24.39 10.87
C LEU A 23 2.93 -25.90 10.58
N ASP A 24 2.75 -26.71 11.59
CA ASP A 24 2.58 -28.16 11.40
C ASP A 24 1.20 -28.43 10.77
N VAL A 25 1.14 -29.35 9.82
CA VAL A 25 -0.14 -29.81 9.24
C VAL A 25 -0.94 -30.56 10.27
N VAL A 26 -0.30 -31.48 11.00
CA VAL A 26 -1.00 -32.35 11.93
C VAL A 26 -0.98 -31.74 13.34
N MET A 27 -2.12 -31.16 13.72
CA MET A 27 -2.33 -30.60 15.05
C MET A 27 -3.71 -30.99 15.58
N PRO A 28 -3.88 -31.12 16.92
CA PRO A 28 -5.20 -31.37 17.52
C PRO A 28 -6.12 -30.15 17.36
N GLU A 29 -7.43 -30.39 17.40
CA GLU A 29 -8.55 -29.43 17.33
C GLU A 29 -8.65 -28.67 15.98
N MET A 30 -7.61 -27.97 15.58
CA MET A 30 -7.52 -27.24 14.33
C MET A 30 -6.20 -27.59 13.67
N ASP A 31 -6.25 -28.21 12.50
CA ASP A 31 -5.08 -28.57 11.73
C ASP A 31 -4.42 -27.35 11.04
N GLY A 32 -3.22 -27.57 10.46
CA GLY A 32 -2.45 -26.50 9.83
C GLY A 32 -3.13 -25.91 8.61
N ILE A 33 -3.84 -26.71 7.81
CA ILE A 33 -4.53 -26.23 6.61
C ILE A 33 -5.76 -25.40 7.00
N GLN A 34 -6.51 -25.82 8.01
CA GLN A 34 -7.63 -25.04 8.54
C GLN A 34 -7.14 -23.68 9.07
N LEU A 35 -6.05 -23.67 9.85
CA LEU A 35 -5.46 -22.43 10.33
C LEU A 35 -5.03 -21.54 9.16
N LEU A 36 -4.38 -22.11 8.15
CA LEU A 36 -3.92 -21.39 6.96
C LEU A 36 -5.08 -20.75 6.19
N ARG A 37 -6.21 -21.46 6.01
CA ARG A 37 -7.43 -20.90 5.42
C ARG A 37 -7.95 -19.69 6.21
N HIS A 38 -7.92 -19.75 7.54
CA HIS A 38 -8.32 -18.62 8.39
C HIS A 38 -7.37 -17.42 8.27
N LEU A 39 -6.09 -17.65 8.09
CA LEU A 39 -5.10 -16.58 7.88
C LEU A 39 -5.24 -15.96 6.48
N ARG A 40 -5.48 -16.78 5.45
CA ARG A 40 -5.72 -16.32 4.07
C ARG A 40 -6.95 -15.45 3.97
N ALA A 41 -8.07 -15.88 4.57
CA ALA A 41 -9.33 -15.12 4.57
C ALA A 41 -9.20 -13.72 5.21
N ARG A 42 -8.11 -13.48 5.97
CA ARG A 42 -7.81 -12.20 6.63
C ARG A 42 -6.62 -11.45 6.00
N ASN A 43 -6.14 -11.91 4.86
CA ASN A 43 -4.96 -11.36 4.15
C ASN A 43 -3.69 -11.32 5.02
N LEU A 44 -3.55 -12.24 5.99
CA LEU A 44 -2.39 -12.33 6.86
C LEU A 44 -1.23 -13.10 6.21
N THR A 45 -1.50 -13.95 5.24
CA THR A 45 -0.48 -14.65 4.44
C THR A 45 0.39 -13.69 3.62
N ASP A 46 -0.16 -12.53 3.25
CA ASP A 46 0.58 -11.50 2.53
C ASP A 46 1.44 -10.61 3.47
N LYS A 47 1.18 -10.69 4.78
CA LYS A 47 1.87 -9.88 5.81
C LYS A 47 2.91 -10.66 6.58
N ILE A 48 2.71 -11.96 6.77
CA ILE A 48 3.58 -12.84 7.56
C ILE A 48 3.93 -14.06 6.69
N PRO A 49 5.21 -14.34 6.43
CA PRO A 49 5.60 -15.54 5.71
C PRO A 49 5.28 -16.79 6.52
N ILE A 50 4.56 -17.72 5.89
CA ILE A 50 4.13 -18.97 6.50
C ILE A 50 4.83 -20.13 5.83
N PHE A 51 5.40 -21.03 6.64
CA PHE A 51 6.02 -22.29 6.21
C PHE A 51 5.20 -23.43 6.75
N LEU A 52 4.75 -24.31 5.89
CA LEU A 52 4.02 -25.52 6.28
C LEU A 52 5.00 -26.66 6.54
N ILE A 53 4.82 -27.36 7.66
CA ILE A 53 5.63 -28.53 8.03
C ILE A 53 4.73 -29.76 7.95
N THR A 54 5.15 -30.79 7.21
CA THR A 54 4.37 -32.01 7.04
C THR A 54 5.24 -33.27 7.06
N ALA A 55 4.71 -34.36 7.59
CA ALA A 55 5.33 -35.68 7.49
C ALA A 55 5.03 -36.33 6.14
N GLU A 56 3.91 -35.95 5.50
CA GLU A 56 3.47 -36.48 4.21
C GLU A 56 3.14 -35.30 3.29
N ALA A 57 4.06 -35.03 2.36
CA ALA A 57 3.86 -34.00 1.33
C ALA A 57 3.15 -34.64 0.12
N SER A 58 1.85 -34.93 0.25
CA SER A 58 1.08 -35.32 -0.93
C SER A 58 0.94 -34.10 -1.87
N ASP A 59 0.90 -34.35 -3.18
CA ASP A 59 0.77 -33.28 -4.17
C ASP A 59 -0.49 -32.42 -3.94
N ALA A 60 -1.57 -33.03 -3.46
CA ALA A 60 -2.81 -32.33 -3.14
C ALA A 60 -2.65 -31.31 -1.99
N ILE A 61 -2.07 -31.74 -0.86
CA ILE A 61 -1.82 -30.87 0.30
C ILE A 61 -0.84 -29.76 -0.05
N THR A 62 0.20 -30.10 -0.80
CA THR A 62 1.23 -29.15 -1.24
C THR A 62 0.63 -28.09 -2.15
N LYS A 63 -0.16 -28.48 -3.12
CA LYS A 63 -0.86 -27.57 -4.04
C LYS A 63 -1.79 -26.65 -3.28
N GLU A 64 -2.66 -27.20 -2.43
CA GLU A 64 -3.59 -26.42 -1.62
C GLU A 64 -2.84 -25.40 -0.74
N ALA A 65 -1.74 -25.80 -0.11
CA ALA A 65 -0.95 -24.91 0.73
C ALA A 65 -0.41 -23.70 -0.07
N TYR A 66 0.13 -23.93 -1.27
CA TYR A 66 0.61 -22.84 -2.13
C TYR A 66 -0.53 -21.94 -2.61
N GLU A 67 -1.68 -22.48 -2.96
CA GLU A 67 -2.89 -21.70 -3.33
C GLU A 67 -3.37 -20.82 -2.17
N LEU A 68 -3.21 -21.29 -0.93
CA LEU A 68 -3.50 -20.53 0.28
C LEU A 68 -2.40 -19.52 0.67
N GLY A 69 -1.29 -19.47 -0.07
CA GLY A 69 -0.24 -18.46 0.10
C GLY A 69 0.88 -18.84 1.07
N VAL A 70 1.15 -20.12 1.24
CA VAL A 70 2.34 -20.60 1.95
C VAL A 70 3.60 -20.26 1.15
N MET A 71 4.67 -19.85 1.84
CA MET A 71 5.93 -19.51 1.20
C MET A 71 6.73 -20.76 0.81
N ASP A 72 6.69 -21.80 1.65
CA ASP A 72 7.36 -23.06 1.38
C ASP A 72 6.74 -24.20 2.20
N VAL A 73 6.92 -25.44 1.70
CA VAL A 73 6.51 -26.67 2.39
C VAL A 73 7.75 -27.45 2.80
N ILE A 74 7.87 -27.75 4.08
CA ILE A 74 9.01 -28.41 4.69
C ILE A 74 8.61 -29.82 5.09
N SER A 75 9.24 -30.82 4.47
CA SER A 75 9.00 -32.23 4.80
C SER A 75 9.75 -32.63 6.08
N LYS A 76 9.11 -33.42 6.90
CA LYS A 76 9.79 -34.13 8.02
C LYS A 76 10.58 -35.34 7.45
N PRO A 77 11.76 -35.67 7.98
CA PRO A 77 12.43 -35.13 9.18
C PRO A 77 13.02 -33.74 8.94
N ILE A 78 12.84 -32.83 9.91
CA ILE A 78 13.35 -31.46 9.85
C ILE A 78 14.88 -31.48 9.99
N ILE A 79 15.55 -30.86 9.02
CA ILE A 79 17.00 -30.58 9.11
C ILE A 79 17.14 -29.11 9.55
N PRO A 80 17.53 -28.85 10.82
CA PRO A 80 17.45 -27.49 11.39
C PRO A 80 18.21 -26.44 10.58
N TYR A 81 19.38 -26.74 10.09
CA TYR A 81 20.21 -25.83 9.29
C TYR A 81 19.51 -25.42 7.98
N ILE A 82 18.87 -26.37 7.27
CA ILE A 82 18.18 -26.10 6.01
C ILE A 82 16.98 -25.22 6.27
N VAL A 83 16.17 -25.55 7.29
CA VAL A 83 14.99 -24.79 7.65
C VAL A 83 15.35 -23.36 8.05
N GLN A 84 16.36 -23.21 8.90
CA GLN A 84 16.84 -21.90 9.33
C GLN A 84 17.27 -21.06 8.13
N ARG A 85 18.01 -21.63 7.17
CA ARG A 85 18.44 -20.89 5.98
C ARG A 85 17.28 -20.47 5.09
N ARG A 86 16.31 -21.37 4.84
CA ARG A 86 15.10 -21.06 4.04
C ARG A 86 14.27 -19.97 4.71
N VAL A 87 14.01 -20.10 6.01
CA VAL A 87 13.23 -19.12 6.77
C VAL A 87 13.92 -17.74 6.75
N ASN A 88 15.23 -17.69 7.02
CA ASN A 88 15.96 -16.43 7.01
C ASN A 88 15.90 -15.73 5.66
N SER A 89 16.13 -16.46 4.56
CA SER A 89 16.08 -15.88 3.20
C SER A 89 14.71 -15.28 2.89
N VAL A 90 13.62 -15.96 3.26
CA VAL A 90 12.26 -15.44 3.04
C VAL A 90 11.94 -14.27 3.96
N VAL A 91 12.35 -14.32 5.23
CA VAL A 91 12.15 -13.21 6.18
C VAL A 91 12.87 -11.96 5.72
N GLU A 92 14.12 -12.10 5.25
CA GLU A 92 14.88 -10.97 4.67
C GLU A 92 14.16 -10.35 3.47
N LEU A 93 13.65 -11.18 2.56
CA LEU A 93 12.90 -10.71 1.40
C LEU A 93 11.61 -9.97 1.80
N PHE A 94 10.86 -10.52 2.75
CA PHE A 94 9.65 -9.89 3.28
C PHE A 94 9.94 -8.55 3.95
N GLN A 95 10.99 -8.47 4.75
CA GLN A 95 11.41 -7.24 5.39
C GLN A 95 11.88 -6.20 4.38
N ALA A 96 12.62 -6.60 3.36
CA ALA A 96 13.04 -5.71 2.27
C ALA A 96 11.83 -5.16 1.50
N ARG A 97 10.86 -6.01 1.17
CA ARG A 97 9.60 -5.60 0.52
C ARG A 97 8.80 -4.61 1.38
N LYS A 98 8.68 -4.86 2.69
CA LYS A 98 7.99 -3.96 3.62
C LYS A 98 8.68 -2.60 3.71
N ARG A 99 10.02 -2.59 3.78
CA ARG A 99 10.81 -1.33 3.78
C ARG A 99 10.63 -0.54 2.50
N LEU A 100 10.64 -1.22 1.34
CA LEU A 100 10.41 -0.58 0.04
C LEU A 100 9.00 0.01 -0.05
N GLY A 101 7.96 -0.72 0.37
CA GLY A 101 6.59 -0.23 0.41
C GLY A 101 6.46 1.06 1.22
N ASN A 102 6.97 1.06 2.45
CA ASN A 102 6.95 2.25 3.32
C ASN A 102 7.71 3.43 2.71
N LYS A 103 8.84 3.16 2.03
CA LYS A 103 9.62 4.22 1.37
C LYS A 103 8.89 4.82 0.17
N VAL A 104 8.18 3.99 -0.61
CA VAL A 104 7.35 4.45 -1.73
C VAL A 104 6.20 5.32 -1.23
N GLU A 105 5.48 4.91 -0.19
CA GLU A 105 4.40 5.70 0.42
C GLU A 105 4.91 7.04 0.94
N GLN A 106 6.08 7.05 1.61
CA GLN A 106 6.71 8.27 2.08
C GLN A 106 7.06 9.20 0.92
N GLN A 107 7.72 8.69 -0.13
CA GLN A 107 8.10 9.48 -1.30
C GLN A 107 6.87 10.05 -2.03
N GLN A 108 5.80 9.27 -2.12
CA GLN A 108 4.55 9.74 -2.72
C GLN A 108 3.93 10.89 -1.91
N SER A 109 3.93 10.79 -0.59
CA SER A 109 3.45 11.85 0.30
C SER A 109 4.30 13.13 0.17
N GLU A 110 5.63 12.99 0.11
CA GLU A 110 6.56 14.11 -0.08
C GLU A 110 6.36 14.79 -1.45
N LEU A 111 6.17 14.00 -2.51
CA LEU A 111 5.89 14.51 -3.87
C LEU A 111 4.59 15.32 -3.92
N LEU A 112 3.53 14.80 -3.31
CA LEU A 112 2.24 15.51 -3.23
C LEU A 112 2.37 16.84 -2.46
N ALA A 113 3.14 16.86 -1.37
CA ALA A 113 3.40 18.07 -0.61
C ALA A 113 4.19 19.10 -1.44
N GLN A 114 5.20 18.65 -2.20
CA GLN A 114 5.96 19.52 -3.09
C GLN A 114 5.11 20.08 -4.22
N ALA A 115 4.26 19.25 -4.84
CA ALA A 115 3.34 19.67 -5.89
C ALA A 115 2.38 20.78 -5.41
N ARG A 116 1.80 20.61 -4.21
CA ARG A 116 0.95 21.64 -3.60
C ARG A 116 1.71 22.96 -3.39
N LYS A 117 2.94 22.87 -2.89
CA LYS A 117 3.77 24.06 -2.69
C LYS A 117 4.09 24.79 -3.99
N VAL A 118 4.31 24.05 -5.09
CA VAL A 118 4.54 24.66 -6.41
C VAL A 118 3.28 25.39 -6.90
N ILE A 119 2.11 24.80 -6.71
CA ILE A 119 0.82 25.44 -7.05
C ILE A 119 0.64 26.73 -6.26
N GLU A 120 0.82 26.70 -4.94
CA GLU A 120 0.72 27.88 -4.08
C GLU A 120 1.70 29.01 -4.50
N LEU A 121 2.94 28.64 -4.85
CA LEU A 121 3.93 29.61 -5.32
C LEU A 121 3.53 30.22 -6.67
N ASN A 122 3.02 29.39 -7.60
CA ASN A 122 2.57 29.88 -8.90
C ASN A 122 1.37 30.85 -8.75
N GLN A 123 0.41 30.51 -7.89
CA GLN A 123 -0.72 31.39 -7.57
C GLN A 123 -0.23 32.73 -7.00
N GLY A 124 0.67 32.70 -6.01
CA GLY A 124 1.25 33.92 -5.46
C GLY A 124 2.05 34.75 -6.46
N MET A 125 2.73 34.11 -7.41
CA MET A 125 3.41 34.80 -8.51
C MET A 125 2.42 35.49 -9.47
N ILE A 126 1.31 34.80 -9.81
CA ILE A 126 0.26 35.36 -10.66
C ILE A 126 -0.36 36.59 -9.98
N GLU A 127 -0.70 36.48 -8.69
CA GLU A 127 -1.24 37.60 -7.93
C GLU A 127 -0.25 38.79 -7.86
N ALA A 128 1.02 38.53 -7.59
CA ALA A 128 2.04 39.57 -7.52
C ALA A 128 2.25 40.27 -8.89
N LEU A 129 2.28 39.48 -9.98
CA LEU A 129 2.42 40.03 -11.34
C LEU A 129 1.17 40.84 -11.74
N SER A 130 -0.03 40.36 -11.42
CA SER A 130 -1.28 41.08 -11.65
C SER A 130 -1.26 42.42 -10.92
N ALA A 131 -0.93 42.46 -9.65
CA ALA A 131 -0.79 43.67 -8.86
C ALA A 131 0.24 44.67 -9.45
N ALA A 132 1.40 44.15 -9.92
CA ALA A 132 2.42 44.98 -10.55
C ALA A 132 1.98 45.60 -11.87
N ILE A 133 1.23 44.83 -12.68
CA ILE A 133 0.65 45.35 -13.95
C ILE A 133 -0.40 46.43 -13.66
N GLU A 134 -1.28 46.20 -12.69
CA GLU A 134 -2.28 47.18 -12.26
C GLU A 134 -1.64 48.47 -11.78
N PHE A 135 -0.61 48.37 -10.94
CA PHE A 135 0.10 49.57 -10.46
C PHE A 135 0.71 50.39 -11.60
N ARG A 136 1.22 49.72 -12.63
CA ARG A 136 1.82 50.39 -13.81
C ARG A 136 0.79 51.06 -14.70
N ASN A 137 -0.41 50.48 -14.86
CA ASN A 137 -1.44 50.94 -15.78
C ASN A 137 -2.45 51.88 -15.12
N GLY A 138 -2.40 52.10 -13.80
CA GLY A 138 -3.37 52.94 -13.07
C GLY A 138 -4.80 52.42 -13.06
N GLU A 139 -4.99 51.13 -13.46
CA GLU A 139 -6.29 50.47 -13.43
C GLU A 139 -6.49 49.75 -12.08
N SER A 140 -7.70 49.82 -11.55
CA SER A 140 -8.00 49.25 -10.24
C SER A 140 -8.10 47.71 -10.31
N GLY A 141 -7.73 47.01 -9.23
CA GLY A 141 -7.82 45.55 -9.11
C GLY A 141 -9.19 44.95 -9.39
N GLU A 142 -10.24 45.75 -9.42
CA GLU A 142 -11.56 45.36 -9.87
C GLU A 142 -11.60 45.01 -11.37
N HIS A 143 -10.71 45.61 -12.20
CA HIS A 143 -10.67 45.32 -13.63
C HIS A 143 -10.15 43.94 -13.93
N VAL A 144 -9.04 43.51 -13.27
CA VAL A 144 -8.46 42.19 -13.44
C VAL A 144 -9.41 41.12 -12.89
N ARG A 145 -10.03 41.36 -11.75
CA ARG A 145 -11.04 40.46 -11.19
C ARG A 145 -12.24 40.29 -12.12
N ARG A 146 -12.73 41.36 -12.74
CA ARG A 146 -13.80 41.30 -13.76
C ARG A 146 -13.40 40.50 -15.00
N ILE A 147 -12.17 40.68 -15.48
CA ILE A 147 -11.67 39.88 -16.62
C ILE A 147 -11.62 38.41 -16.25
N HIS A 148 -11.08 38.06 -15.08
CA HIS A 148 -11.07 36.68 -14.57
C HIS A 148 -12.48 36.08 -14.51
N ASP A 149 -13.44 36.79 -13.88
CA ASP A 149 -14.81 36.31 -13.72
C ASP A 149 -15.52 36.13 -15.07
N ILE A 150 -15.27 37.04 -16.02
CA ILE A 150 -15.80 36.93 -17.38
C ILE A 150 -15.19 35.75 -18.12
N THR A 151 -13.87 35.55 -18.00
CA THR A 151 -13.18 34.44 -18.66
C THR A 151 -13.66 33.10 -18.10
N HIS A 152 -13.79 33.00 -16.80
CA HIS A 152 -14.32 31.82 -16.12
C HIS A 152 -15.77 31.50 -16.58
N LEU A 153 -16.65 32.51 -16.63
CA LEU A 153 -18.00 32.33 -17.13
C LEU A 153 -18.05 31.91 -18.62
N LEU A 154 -17.19 32.48 -19.45
CA LEU A 154 -17.10 32.12 -20.87
C LEU A 154 -16.60 30.64 -21.02
N LEU A 155 -15.61 30.22 -20.27
CA LEU A 155 -15.10 28.84 -20.32
C LEU A 155 -16.13 27.81 -19.83
N LEU A 156 -16.89 28.15 -18.78
CA LEU A 156 -17.93 27.26 -18.24
C LEU A 156 -19.18 27.15 -19.14
N HIS A 157 -19.55 28.22 -19.87
CA HIS A 157 -20.87 28.31 -20.51
C HIS A 157 -20.80 28.34 -22.03
N THR A 158 -19.63 28.25 -22.64
CA THR A 158 -19.45 28.22 -24.09
C THR A 158 -18.54 27.08 -24.54
N ASP A 159 -18.54 26.82 -25.85
CA ASP A 159 -17.66 25.80 -26.46
C ASP A 159 -16.16 26.12 -26.35
N LEU A 160 -15.80 27.30 -25.83
CA LEU A 160 -14.38 27.67 -25.59
C LEU A 160 -13.72 26.83 -24.49
N GLY A 161 -14.50 26.34 -23.53
CA GLY A 161 -14.03 25.43 -22.47
C GLY A 161 -14.24 23.95 -22.79
N ALA A 162 -14.67 23.59 -24.00
CA ALA A 162 -14.95 22.21 -24.36
C ALA A 162 -13.70 21.34 -24.28
N GLY A 163 -13.69 20.39 -23.35
CA GLY A 163 -12.57 19.47 -23.09
C GLY A 163 -11.67 19.85 -21.91
N MET A 164 -11.96 20.95 -21.22
CA MET A 164 -11.34 21.29 -19.93
C MET A 164 -12.17 20.73 -18.79
N ASP A 165 -11.50 20.23 -17.75
CA ASP A 165 -12.19 19.87 -16.51
C ASP A 165 -12.40 21.11 -15.62
N GLU A 166 -13.34 21.00 -14.69
CA GLU A 166 -13.73 22.09 -13.80
C GLU A 166 -12.55 22.63 -12.98
N GLU A 167 -11.62 21.76 -12.59
CA GLU A 167 -10.40 22.11 -11.85
C GLU A 167 -9.41 22.92 -12.71
N THR A 168 -9.37 22.67 -14.02
CA THR A 168 -8.53 23.42 -14.97
C THR A 168 -9.12 24.80 -15.28
N ILE A 169 -10.45 24.97 -15.20
CA ILE A 169 -11.13 26.23 -15.43
C ILE A 169 -11.07 27.14 -14.19
N GLU A 170 -11.03 26.57 -12.99
CA GLU A 170 -10.92 27.32 -11.73
C GLU A 170 -9.51 27.83 -11.42
N ASN A 171 -8.47 27.31 -12.08
CA ASN A 171 -7.07 27.70 -11.91
C ASN A 171 -6.58 28.58 -13.05
#